data_faba4aa15d31b63d79667f6e710afe82
#
_entry.id   faba4aa15d31b63d79667f6e710afe82
#
_cell.length_a   1.000
_cell.length_b   1.000
_cell.length_c   1.000
_cell.angle_alpha   90.00
_cell.angle_beta   90.00
_cell.angle_gamma   90.00
#
_symmetry.space_group_name_H-M   'P 1'
#
loop_
_entity.id
_entity.type
_entity.pdbx_description
1 polymer ?
#
loop_
_entity_poly.entity_id
_entity_poly.type
_entity_poly.pdbx_seq_one_letter_code
_entity_poly.pdbx_strand_id
1 'polypeptide(L)'
;MSGTDKGILMFDTSLSSEARERLKEIGAADIVIGIPSHRNGRTIPEVVRAILDGIRSYLSPSSRIVLMNADGGSSDNTSRHISEASVPSNVEKFVTTYEGISGKGMAIRAILEAAVALNARACLVIEARAPGITPAWIPALLSPILAGNDVAISCYQKSSYGAALTDNLVYPFLYMFFNTDFREPLPSEFCVSASMAKELANQDVWETDVARFGFGVWLAMHSLAESKQVVHVDLGPHGDPSGDPGMPMDARFLQSVGTMFWLSGIYRRLWQANPDVRQVPFFGNRQPDRVVP
;
A
#
# COMPACT_ATOMS: atom_id res chain seq x y z
N MET A 1 35.57 -8.12 20.07
CA MET A 1 34.78 -7.04 20.67
C MET A 1 34.44 -6.09 19.54
N SER A 2 33.31 -6.26 18.91
CA SER A 2 32.77 -5.28 17.96
C SER A 2 31.31 -5.11 18.32
N GLY A 3 31.05 -4.06 19.10
CA GLY A 3 29.69 -3.56 19.32
C GLY A 3 29.22 -2.94 18.02
N THR A 4 28.30 -3.59 17.34
CA THR A 4 27.49 -2.95 16.32
C THR A 4 26.62 -1.92 17.04
N ASP A 5 27.01 -0.66 16.87
CA ASP A 5 26.19 0.50 17.20
C ASP A 5 24.91 0.39 16.36
N LYS A 6 23.86 -0.24 16.91
CA LYS A 6 22.51 -0.16 16.35
C LYS A 6 22.10 1.27 16.59
N GLY A 7 22.15 2.10 15.55
CA GLY A 7 21.57 3.42 15.56
C GLY A 7 20.18 3.31 16.21
N ILE A 8 19.95 4.08 17.24
CA ILE A 8 18.66 4.14 17.95
C ILE A 8 17.68 4.66 16.92
N LEU A 9 16.80 3.79 16.39
CA LEU A 9 15.67 4.23 15.56
C LEU A 9 14.88 5.23 16.40
N MET A 10 14.64 6.41 15.85
CA MET A 10 13.90 7.47 16.53
C MET A 10 12.47 7.02 16.88
N PHE A 11 11.94 6.06 16.11
CA PHE A 11 10.63 5.45 16.33
C PHE A 11 10.71 3.94 16.11
N ASP A 12 10.67 3.17 17.19
CA ASP A 12 10.64 1.70 17.12
C ASP A 12 9.36 1.16 16.44
N THR A 13 8.26 1.89 16.57
CA THR A 13 6.94 1.54 16.03
C THR A 13 6.16 2.78 15.63
N SER A 14 5.26 2.64 14.69
CA SER A 14 4.29 3.67 14.31
C SER A 14 2.93 3.52 15.00
N LEU A 15 2.78 2.51 15.86
CA LEU A 15 1.56 2.30 16.65
C LEU A 15 1.70 2.92 18.04
N SER A 16 0.72 3.73 18.44
CA SER A 16 0.63 4.26 19.81
C SER A 16 0.47 3.13 20.84
N SER A 17 0.72 3.42 22.10
CA SER A 17 0.48 2.46 23.18
C SER A 17 -0.96 1.97 23.23
N GLU A 18 -1.93 2.88 23.04
CA GLU A 18 -3.35 2.56 22.98
C GLU A 18 -3.69 1.66 21.79
N ALA A 19 -3.10 1.95 20.64
CA ALA A 19 -3.27 1.12 19.45
C ALA A 19 -2.77 -0.31 19.68
N ARG A 20 -1.62 -0.46 20.30
CA ARG A 20 -1.04 -1.78 20.64
C ARG A 20 -1.88 -2.56 21.64
N GLU A 21 -2.42 -1.90 22.66
CA GLU A 21 -3.35 -2.56 23.60
C GLU A 21 -4.63 -3.00 22.89
N ARG A 22 -5.20 -2.15 22.05
CA ARG A 22 -6.41 -2.51 21.27
C ARG A 22 -6.16 -3.71 20.35
N LEU A 23 -5.01 -3.79 19.69
CA LEU A 23 -4.65 -4.95 18.88
C LEU A 23 -4.53 -6.23 19.69
N LYS A 24 -4.02 -6.17 20.94
CA LYS A 24 -3.99 -7.31 21.86
C LYS A 24 -5.41 -7.79 22.23
N GLU A 25 -6.34 -6.87 22.46
CA GLU A 25 -7.75 -7.20 22.72
C GLU A 25 -8.41 -7.90 21.54
N ILE A 26 -8.15 -7.44 20.32
CA ILE A 26 -8.64 -8.07 19.08
C ILE A 26 -8.04 -9.48 18.92
N GLY A 27 -6.78 -9.63 19.25
CA GLY A 27 -6.04 -10.89 19.33
C GLY A 27 -5.57 -11.40 17.97
N ALA A 28 -6.45 -11.68 17.00
CA ALA A 28 -6.06 -12.18 15.70
C ALA A 28 -7.09 -11.84 14.61
N ALA A 29 -6.61 -11.69 13.37
CA ALA A 29 -7.44 -11.53 12.19
C ALA A 29 -6.91 -12.37 11.03
N ASP A 30 -7.78 -12.78 10.11
CA ASP A 30 -7.36 -13.44 8.87
C ASP A 30 -6.90 -12.40 7.84
N ILE A 31 -7.56 -11.25 7.82
CA ILE A 31 -7.32 -10.16 6.85
C ILE A 31 -7.35 -8.83 7.60
N VAL A 32 -6.35 -7.99 7.33
CA VAL A 32 -6.38 -6.57 7.67
C VAL A 32 -6.62 -5.76 6.40
N ILE A 33 -7.64 -4.90 6.41
CA ILE A 33 -7.89 -3.92 5.36
C ILE A 33 -7.60 -2.55 5.95
N GLY A 34 -6.52 -1.93 5.50
CA GLY A 34 -6.03 -0.68 6.03
C GLY A 34 -6.33 0.51 5.11
N ILE A 35 -6.74 1.62 5.70
CA ILE A 35 -7.01 2.88 5.01
C ILE A 35 -6.08 3.95 5.60
N PRO A 36 -4.96 4.29 4.91
CA PRO A 36 -4.18 5.47 5.27
C PRO A 36 -4.98 6.73 4.93
N SER A 37 -5.10 7.67 5.86
CA SER A 37 -5.90 8.87 5.64
C SER A 37 -5.30 10.13 6.22
N HIS A 38 -5.59 11.26 5.58
CA HIS A 38 -5.38 12.61 6.10
C HIS A 38 -6.31 13.58 5.38
N ARG A 39 -7.29 14.15 6.09
CA ARG A 39 -8.29 15.11 5.57
C ARG A 39 -9.10 14.57 4.38
N ASN A 40 -9.60 13.35 4.53
CA ASN A 40 -10.38 12.64 3.51
C ASN A 40 -11.88 12.56 3.84
N GLY A 41 -12.41 13.43 4.68
CA GLY A 41 -13.82 13.39 5.14
C GLY A 41 -14.85 13.38 4.01
N ARG A 42 -14.50 13.89 2.82
CA ARG A 42 -15.38 13.87 1.64
C ARG A 42 -15.35 12.56 0.86
N THR A 43 -14.23 11.85 0.83
CA THR A 43 -14.04 10.68 -0.04
C THR A 43 -14.14 9.36 0.72
N ILE A 44 -13.70 9.33 1.97
CA ILE A 44 -13.64 8.12 2.78
C ILE A 44 -14.99 7.40 2.98
N PRO A 45 -16.16 8.08 3.06
CA PRO A 45 -17.44 7.38 3.19
C PRO A 45 -17.74 6.43 2.01
N GLU A 46 -17.42 6.84 0.80
CA GLU A 46 -17.58 6.00 -0.40
C GLU A 46 -16.64 4.79 -0.36
N VAL A 47 -15.40 5.03 0.01
CA VAL A 47 -14.38 3.98 0.13
C VAL A 47 -14.78 2.94 1.18
N VAL A 48 -15.17 3.37 2.37
CA VAL A 48 -15.64 2.48 3.45
C VAL A 48 -16.86 1.67 3.02
N ARG A 49 -17.82 2.30 2.37
CA ARG A 49 -19.02 1.61 1.85
C ARG A 49 -18.63 0.52 0.84
N ALA A 50 -17.79 0.85 -0.16
CA ALA A 50 -17.35 -0.12 -1.17
C ALA A 50 -16.57 -1.30 -0.55
N ILE A 51 -15.70 -1.02 0.43
CA ILE A 51 -14.99 -2.07 1.17
C ILE A 51 -15.97 -2.98 1.91
N LEU A 52 -16.92 -2.43 2.66
CA LEU A 52 -17.89 -3.21 3.41
C LEU A 52 -18.81 -4.03 2.51
N ASP A 53 -19.22 -3.48 1.38
CA ASP A 53 -20.00 -4.21 0.38
C ASP A 53 -19.18 -5.32 -0.28
N GLY A 54 -17.88 -5.09 -0.52
CA GLY A 54 -16.95 -6.10 -0.99
C GLY A 54 -16.78 -7.25 0.02
N ILE A 55 -16.63 -6.92 1.30
CA ILE A 55 -16.57 -7.92 2.36
C ILE A 55 -17.85 -8.76 2.40
N ARG A 56 -19.01 -8.12 2.41
CA ARG A 56 -20.32 -8.81 2.48
C ARG A 56 -20.55 -9.73 1.27
N SER A 57 -20.15 -9.29 0.08
CA SER A 57 -20.47 -9.98 -1.16
C SER A 57 -19.50 -11.08 -1.53
N TYR A 58 -18.24 -10.99 -1.12
CA TYR A 58 -17.18 -11.83 -1.66
C TYR A 58 -16.33 -12.56 -0.62
N LEU A 59 -16.33 -12.13 0.64
CA LEU A 59 -15.52 -12.79 1.66
C LEU A 59 -16.38 -13.73 2.52
N SER A 60 -15.73 -14.79 3.05
CA SER A 60 -16.41 -15.73 3.91
C SER A 60 -16.87 -15.06 5.22
N PRO A 61 -18.11 -15.29 5.67
CA PRO A 61 -18.56 -14.82 6.99
C PRO A 61 -17.74 -15.39 8.17
N SER A 62 -17.01 -16.49 7.96
CA SER A 62 -16.12 -17.06 8.97
C SER A 62 -14.75 -16.38 9.04
N SER A 63 -14.39 -15.58 8.05
CA SER A 63 -13.12 -14.83 8.07
C SER A 63 -13.18 -13.69 9.07
N ARG A 64 -12.21 -13.61 9.97
CA ARG A 64 -12.05 -12.49 10.89
C ARG A 64 -11.32 -11.35 10.17
N ILE A 65 -11.96 -10.20 10.07
CA ILE A 65 -11.45 -9.07 9.31
C ILE A 65 -11.30 -7.87 10.24
N VAL A 66 -10.19 -7.17 10.13
CA VAL A 66 -9.99 -5.87 10.77
C VAL A 66 -9.99 -4.78 9.71
N LEU A 67 -10.93 -3.86 9.80
CA LEU A 67 -10.95 -2.63 9.02
C LEU A 67 -10.25 -1.54 9.85
N MET A 68 -9.02 -1.22 9.46
CA MET A 68 -8.17 -0.27 10.17
C MET A 68 -8.08 1.06 9.43
N ASN A 69 -8.22 2.15 10.15
CA ASN A 69 -7.85 3.47 9.66
C ASN A 69 -6.60 3.98 10.40
N ALA A 70 -5.55 4.24 9.65
CA ALA A 70 -4.35 4.92 10.15
C ALA A 70 -4.41 6.38 9.72
N ASP A 71 -4.83 7.25 10.63
CA ASP A 71 -5.12 8.65 10.34
C ASP A 71 -3.95 9.56 10.68
N GLY A 72 -3.70 10.53 9.83
CA GLY A 72 -2.66 11.54 10.00
C GLY A 72 -3.07 12.75 10.85
N GLY A 73 -4.02 12.60 11.77
CA GLY A 73 -4.51 13.69 12.62
C GLY A 73 -5.51 14.59 11.89
N SER A 74 -6.48 13.99 11.21
CA SER A 74 -7.53 14.72 10.49
C SER A 74 -8.47 15.48 11.41
N SER A 75 -8.89 16.66 11.00
CA SER A 75 -9.85 17.53 11.70
C SER A 75 -11.20 17.63 10.99
N ASP A 76 -11.42 16.87 9.90
CA ASP A 76 -12.55 16.98 8.99
C ASP A 76 -13.53 15.80 9.06
N ASN A 77 -13.67 15.16 10.20
CA ASN A 77 -14.48 13.96 10.43
C ASN A 77 -14.02 12.68 9.68
N THR A 78 -12.83 12.66 9.07
CA THR A 78 -12.33 11.46 8.38
C THR A 78 -12.45 10.20 9.24
N SER A 79 -11.84 10.19 10.42
CA SER A 79 -11.85 9.04 11.34
C SER A 79 -13.25 8.70 11.87
N ARG A 80 -14.12 9.70 12.02
CA ARG A 80 -15.48 9.52 12.49
C ARG A 80 -16.32 8.68 11.54
N HIS A 81 -16.17 8.86 10.23
CA HIS A 81 -16.90 8.07 9.23
C HIS A 81 -16.63 6.56 9.34
N ILE A 82 -15.42 6.17 9.74
CA ILE A 82 -15.09 4.76 9.94
C ILE A 82 -15.62 4.26 11.29
N SER A 83 -15.42 5.04 12.37
CA SER A 83 -15.86 4.63 13.70
C SER A 83 -17.38 4.47 13.79
N GLU A 84 -18.16 5.26 13.04
CA GLU A 84 -19.61 5.21 13.00
C GLU A 84 -20.17 4.22 11.95
N ALA A 85 -19.34 3.70 11.04
CA ALA A 85 -19.80 2.77 10.02
C ALA A 85 -20.41 1.49 10.62
N SER A 86 -21.52 1.03 10.05
CA SER A 86 -22.13 -0.26 10.42
C SER A 86 -21.40 -1.39 9.71
N VAL A 87 -20.77 -2.28 10.48
CA VAL A 87 -19.97 -3.39 9.99
C VAL A 87 -20.63 -4.75 10.22
N PRO A 88 -20.34 -5.77 9.41
CA PRO A 88 -20.72 -7.15 9.69
C PRO A 88 -20.11 -7.66 11.00
N SER A 89 -20.71 -8.71 11.58
CA SER A 89 -20.28 -9.26 12.89
C SER A 89 -18.87 -9.86 12.87
N ASN A 90 -18.36 -10.22 11.71
CA ASN A 90 -17.00 -10.74 11.52
C ASN A 90 -15.95 -9.66 11.20
N VAL A 91 -16.33 -8.38 11.30
CA VAL A 91 -15.44 -7.23 11.04
C VAL A 91 -15.27 -6.42 12.31
N GLU A 92 -14.05 -6.28 12.78
CA GLU A 92 -13.67 -5.33 13.83
C GLU A 92 -13.18 -4.02 13.20
N LYS A 93 -13.64 -2.89 13.75
CA LYS A 93 -13.16 -1.56 13.37
C LYS A 93 -12.04 -1.12 14.29
N PHE A 94 -10.99 -0.58 13.68
CA PHE A 94 -9.88 -0.03 14.42
C PHE A 94 -9.42 1.30 13.83
N VAL A 95 -9.58 2.37 14.59
CA VAL A 95 -9.18 3.72 14.19
C VAL A 95 -8.08 4.19 15.11
N THR A 96 -6.97 4.65 14.54
CA THR A 96 -5.83 5.17 15.30
C THR A 96 -5.14 6.31 14.54
N THR A 97 -4.53 7.22 15.29
CA THR A 97 -3.52 8.13 14.76
C THR A 97 -2.17 7.44 14.87
N TYR A 98 -1.44 7.41 13.77
CA TYR A 98 -0.09 6.82 13.77
C TYR A 98 0.93 7.78 14.39
N GLU A 99 2.01 7.21 14.93
CA GLU A 99 3.16 7.95 15.49
C GLU A 99 4.31 7.99 14.48
N GLY A 100 5.19 8.97 14.64
CA GLY A 100 6.39 9.13 13.81
C GLY A 100 6.30 10.25 12.78
N ILE A 101 7.02 10.08 11.67
CA ILE A 101 7.09 11.09 10.61
C ILE A 101 5.72 11.22 9.93
N SER A 102 5.20 12.44 9.82
CA SER A 102 3.95 12.68 9.10
C SER A 102 4.10 12.33 7.61
N GLY A 103 3.30 11.36 7.14
CA GLY A 103 3.32 10.93 5.75
C GLY A 103 2.56 9.65 5.48
N LYS A 104 2.20 9.44 4.21
CA LYS A 104 1.45 8.26 3.75
C LYS A 104 2.17 6.95 4.10
N GLY A 105 3.49 6.90 3.91
CA GLY A 105 4.28 5.71 4.20
C GLY A 105 4.23 5.31 5.67
N MET A 106 4.26 6.29 6.60
CA MET A 106 4.14 6.01 8.03
C MET A 106 2.76 5.47 8.41
N ALA A 107 1.68 5.99 7.81
CA ALA A 107 0.34 5.42 7.97
C ALA A 107 0.28 3.96 7.47
N ILE A 108 0.94 3.67 6.34
CA ILE A 108 1.04 2.31 5.82
C ILE A 108 1.87 1.43 6.77
N ARG A 109 2.98 1.92 7.33
CA ARG A 109 3.74 1.19 8.35
C ARG A 109 2.86 0.76 9.52
N ALA A 110 2.04 1.67 10.06
CA ALA A 110 1.10 1.34 11.13
C ALA A 110 0.13 0.21 10.75
N ILE A 111 -0.36 0.22 9.51
CA ILE A 111 -1.23 -0.84 8.98
C ILE A 111 -0.48 -2.18 8.88
N LEU A 112 0.75 -2.16 8.37
CA LEU A 112 1.60 -3.37 8.28
C LEU A 112 1.92 -3.93 9.67
N GLU A 113 2.29 -3.08 10.62
CA GLU A 113 2.56 -3.48 12.02
C GLU A 113 1.31 -4.07 12.68
N ALA A 114 0.13 -3.51 12.44
CA ALA A 114 -1.13 -4.07 12.92
C ALA A 114 -1.44 -5.44 12.30
N ALA A 115 -1.20 -5.60 11.00
CA ALA A 115 -1.37 -6.90 10.32
C ALA A 115 -0.43 -7.97 10.91
N VAL A 116 0.81 -7.60 11.22
CA VAL A 116 1.79 -8.49 11.88
C VAL A 116 1.33 -8.85 13.30
N ALA A 117 0.90 -7.86 14.09
CA ALA A 117 0.44 -8.08 15.46
C ALA A 117 -0.79 -9.00 15.54
N LEU A 118 -1.67 -8.92 14.54
CA LEU A 118 -2.88 -9.74 14.41
C LEU A 118 -2.64 -11.10 13.74
N ASN A 119 -1.40 -11.41 13.32
CA ASN A 119 -1.06 -12.60 12.53
C ASN A 119 -1.93 -12.76 11.27
N ALA A 120 -2.23 -11.65 10.60
CA ALA A 120 -3.06 -11.65 9.42
C ALA A 120 -2.38 -12.35 8.24
N ARG A 121 -3.13 -13.13 7.47
CA ARG A 121 -2.63 -13.82 6.27
C ARG A 121 -2.42 -12.87 5.10
N ALA A 122 -3.21 -11.79 5.05
CA ALA A 122 -3.14 -10.76 4.02
C ALA A 122 -3.38 -9.39 4.62
N CYS A 123 -2.63 -8.41 4.13
CA CYS A 123 -2.79 -6.99 4.46
C CYS A 123 -3.11 -6.22 3.17
N LEU A 124 -4.35 -5.77 3.03
CA LEU A 124 -4.85 -4.98 1.91
C LEU A 124 -4.85 -3.50 2.29
N VAL A 125 -4.21 -2.67 1.48
CA VAL A 125 -4.20 -1.22 1.66
C VAL A 125 -5.02 -0.57 0.55
N ILE A 126 -6.00 0.24 0.93
CA ILE A 126 -6.86 1.02 0.03
C ILE A 126 -6.74 2.49 0.42
N GLU A 127 -6.49 3.38 -0.52
CA GLU A 127 -6.45 4.81 -0.24
C GLU A 127 -7.80 5.35 0.22
N ALA A 128 -7.78 6.32 1.15
CA ALA A 128 -9.00 7.02 1.60
C ALA A 128 -9.68 7.84 0.48
N ARG A 129 -8.98 7.99 -0.64
CA ARG A 129 -9.49 8.50 -1.91
C ARG A 129 -9.15 7.51 -3.01
N ALA A 130 -10.11 6.69 -3.38
CA ALA A 130 -10.00 5.68 -4.42
C ALA A 130 -11.14 5.92 -5.45
N PRO A 131 -10.98 6.86 -6.39
CA PRO A 131 -12.03 7.20 -7.34
C PRO A 131 -12.37 6.00 -8.21
N GLY A 132 -13.67 5.70 -8.30
CA GLY A 132 -14.16 4.54 -9.05
C GLY A 132 -14.03 3.21 -8.31
N ILE A 133 -13.73 3.23 -7.01
CA ILE A 133 -13.69 2.00 -6.21
C ILE A 133 -15.01 1.23 -6.30
N THR A 134 -14.88 -0.07 -6.51
CA THR A 134 -16.01 -1.00 -6.52
C THR A 134 -15.82 -2.11 -5.48
N PRO A 135 -16.89 -2.75 -5.02
CA PRO A 135 -16.79 -3.91 -4.13
C PRO A 135 -15.90 -5.04 -4.66
N ALA A 136 -15.79 -5.18 -5.98
CA ALA A 136 -14.99 -6.21 -6.63
C ALA A 136 -13.47 -6.02 -6.45
N TRP A 137 -12.99 -4.83 -6.09
CA TRP A 137 -11.56 -4.59 -5.84
C TRP A 137 -11.05 -5.42 -4.67
N ILE A 138 -11.90 -5.66 -3.67
CA ILE A 138 -11.52 -6.40 -2.45
C ILE A 138 -11.07 -7.83 -2.78
N PRO A 139 -11.91 -8.69 -3.39
CA PRO A 139 -11.46 -10.02 -3.77
C PRO A 139 -10.38 -10.00 -4.87
N ALA A 140 -10.39 -9.04 -5.77
CA ALA A 140 -9.40 -8.93 -6.85
C ALA A 140 -7.98 -8.80 -6.30
N LEU A 141 -7.76 -7.93 -5.30
CA LEU A 141 -6.45 -7.71 -4.68
C LEU A 141 -6.09 -8.80 -3.66
N LEU A 142 -7.07 -9.39 -2.98
CA LEU A 142 -6.82 -10.45 -1.99
C LEU A 142 -6.51 -11.81 -2.62
N SER A 143 -7.19 -12.16 -3.73
CA SER A 143 -7.07 -13.49 -4.33
C SER A 143 -5.65 -13.87 -4.72
N PRO A 144 -4.82 -13.00 -5.34
CA PRO A 144 -3.43 -13.34 -5.64
C PRO A 144 -2.61 -13.70 -4.41
N ILE A 145 -2.81 -12.95 -3.31
CA ILE A 145 -2.08 -13.19 -2.06
C ILE A 145 -2.50 -14.52 -1.44
N LEU A 146 -3.79 -14.81 -1.43
CA LEU A 146 -4.30 -16.09 -0.95
C LEU A 146 -3.89 -17.26 -1.85
N ALA A 147 -3.55 -17.01 -3.11
CA ALA A 147 -2.98 -17.97 -4.05
C ALA A 147 -1.45 -18.14 -3.91
N GLY A 148 -0.79 -17.39 -3.01
CA GLY A 148 0.63 -17.58 -2.67
C GLY A 148 1.58 -16.52 -3.24
N ASN A 149 1.09 -15.45 -3.88
CA ASN A 149 1.95 -14.33 -4.26
C ASN A 149 2.30 -13.46 -3.04
N ASP A 150 3.44 -12.76 -3.12
CA ASP A 150 3.90 -11.87 -2.05
C ASP A 150 3.24 -10.50 -2.08
N VAL A 151 3.08 -9.95 -3.29
CA VAL A 151 2.55 -8.59 -3.52
C VAL A 151 1.59 -8.58 -4.70
N ALA A 152 0.40 -8.05 -4.49
CA ALA A 152 -0.58 -7.75 -5.53
C ALA A 152 -0.74 -6.22 -5.64
N ILE A 153 -0.56 -5.68 -6.82
CA ILE A 153 -0.53 -4.24 -7.09
C ILE A 153 -1.65 -3.87 -8.04
N SER A 154 -2.42 -2.83 -7.66
CA SER A 154 -3.46 -2.28 -8.53
C SER A 154 -2.89 -1.76 -9.84
N CYS A 155 -3.57 -2.08 -10.92
CA CYS A 155 -3.33 -1.52 -12.24
C CYS A 155 -4.65 -1.02 -12.81
N TYR A 156 -4.63 0.15 -13.45
CA TYR A 156 -5.83 0.80 -13.96
C TYR A 156 -5.72 1.10 -15.43
N GLN A 157 -6.87 1.17 -16.08
CA GLN A 157 -6.99 1.79 -17.38
C GLN A 157 -6.91 3.32 -17.17
N LYS A 158 -5.77 3.91 -17.51
CA LYS A 158 -5.50 5.34 -17.26
C LYS A 158 -5.88 6.19 -18.46
N SER A 159 -6.35 7.39 -18.21
CA SER A 159 -6.37 8.44 -19.22
C SER A 159 -4.95 8.88 -19.57
N SER A 160 -4.72 9.32 -20.81
CA SER A 160 -3.37 9.64 -21.34
C SER A 160 -2.54 10.66 -20.54
N TYR A 161 -3.13 11.34 -19.57
CA TYR A 161 -2.47 12.38 -18.78
C TYR A 161 -2.38 12.08 -17.28
N GLY A 162 -2.97 10.97 -16.81
CA GLY A 162 -3.15 10.73 -15.38
C GLY A 162 -1.94 10.17 -14.61
N ALA A 163 -0.84 9.81 -15.28
CA ALA A 163 0.25 9.07 -14.65
C ALA A 163 1.64 9.54 -15.08
N ALA A 164 1.81 10.84 -15.32
CA ALA A 164 3.05 11.40 -15.87
C ALA A 164 4.33 10.97 -15.13
N LEU A 165 4.32 10.93 -13.80
CA LEU A 165 5.48 10.49 -13.02
C LEU A 165 5.75 8.98 -13.23
N THR A 166 4.72 8.17 -13.20
CA THR A 166 4.83 6.72 -13.42
C THR A 166 5.32 6.42 -14.84
N ASP A 167 4.64 6.96 -15.84
CA ASP A 167 4.82 6.54 -17.24
C ASP A 167 6.06 7.15 -17.89
N ASN A 168 6.42 8.40 -17.49
CA ASN A 168 7.55 9.11 -18.12
C ASN A 168 8.85 9.00 -17.33
N LEU A 169 8.83 8.56 -16.08
CA LEU A 169 10.03 8.50 -15.27
C LEU A 169 10.22 7.16 -14.56
N VAL A 170 9.32 6.78 -13.66
CA VAL A 170 9.58 5.63 -12.77
C VAL A 170 9.55 4.31 -13.54
N TYR A 171 8.56 4.11 -14.40
CA TYR A 171 8.48 2.92 -15.24
C TYR A 171 9.68 2.78 -16.20
N PRO A 172 10.03 3.80 -17.03
CA PRO A 172 11.22 3.72 -17.87
C PRO A 172 12.51 3.48 -17.10
N PHE A 173 12.64 4.09 -15.92
CA PHE A 173 13.79 3.87 -15.05
C PHE A 173 13.90 2.41 -14.61
N LEU A 174 12.83 1.83 -14.08
CA LEU A 174 12.82 0.43 -13.66
C LEU A 174 13.06 -0.51 -14.84
N TYR A 175 12.46 -0.24 -15.98
CA TYR A 175 12.70 -1.02 -17.19
C TYR A 175 14.16 -0.98 -17.62
N MET A 176 14.77 0.21 -17.64
CA MET A 176 16.16 0.41 -18.10
C MET A 176 17.18 -0.18 -17.11
N PHE A 177 16.98 0.03 -15.80
CA PHE A 177 17.99 -0.37 -14.79
C PHE A 177 17.79 -1.79 -14.28
N PHE A 178 16.55 -2.25 -14.13
CA PHE A 178 16.26 -3.57 -13.56
C PHE A 178 15.76 -4.58 -14.58
N ASN A 179 15.72 -4.18 -15.86
CA ASN A 179 15.26 -5.03 -16.95
C ASN A 179 13.87 -5.66 -16.68
N THR A 180 12.98 -4.88 -16.05
CA THR A 180 11.70 -5.38 -15.57
C THR A 180 10.54 -4.55 -16.11
N ASP A 181 9.61 -5.20 -16.79
CA ASP A 181 8.34 -4.62 -17.23
C ASP A 181 7.35 -4.55 -16.04
N PHE A 182 7.53 -3.53 -15.21
CA PHE A 182 6.74 -3.25 -14.02
C PHE A 182 5.78 -2.08 -14.29
N ARG A 183 4.57 -2.37 -14.75
CA ARG A 183 3.64 -1.39 -15.30
C ARG A 183 3.16 -0.32 -14.34
N GLU A 184 2.96 -0.66 -13.07
CA GLU A 184 2.48 0.26 -12.04
C GLU A 184 3.42 0.25 -10.83
N PRO A 185 4.59 0.90 -10.96
CA PRO A 185 5.56 0.95 -9.87
C PRO A 185 5.20 1.91 -8.74
N LEU A 186 4.13 2.69 -8.88
CA LEU A 186 3.63 3.62 -7.87
C LEU A 186 2.18 3.27 -7.49
N PRO A 187 1.95 2.11 -6.83
CA PRO A 187 0.60 1.67 -6.55
C PRO A 187 -0.13 2.61 -5.59
N SER A 188 -1.39 2.84 -5.87
CA SER A 188 -2.31 3.47 -4.93
C SER A 188 -2.86 2.43 -3.95
N GLU A 189 -3.35 1.32 -4.47
CA GLU A 189 -3.84 0.18 -3.71
C GLU A 189 -2.95 -1.02 -3.94
N PHE A 190 -2.77 -1.82 -2.91
CA PHE A 190 -1.97 -3.04 -2.97
C PHE A 190 -2.37 -4.00 -1.84
N CYS A 191 -2.07 -5.27 -2.04
CA CYS A 191 -2.17 -6.28 -0.99
C CYS A 191 -0.84 -7.00 -0.83
N VAL A 192 -0.47 -7.31 0.41
CA VAL A 192 0.75 -8.06 0.71
C VAL A 192 0.46 -9.28 1.58
N SER A 193 1.29 -10.30 1.42
CA SER A 193 1.26 -11.50 2.25
C SER A 193 1.72 -11.21 3.69
N ALA A 194 1.44 -12.12 4.61
CA ALA A 194 1.91 -12.04 6.01
C ALA A 194 3.43 -11.91 6.10
N SER A 195 4.16 -12.69 5.30
CA SER A 195 5.63 -12.64 5.26
C SER A 195 6.13 -11.29 4.76
N MET A 196 5.52 -10.79 3.69
CA MET A 196 5.89 -9.49 3.13
C MET A 196 5.54 -8.34 4.06
N ALA A 197 4.37 -8.36 4.72
CA ALA A 197 3.99 -7.36 5.71
C ALA A 197 5.01 -7.29 6.86
N LYS A 198 5.43 -8.45 7.39
CA LYS A 198 6.44 -8.55 8.43
C LYS A 198 7.81 -8.04 7.96
N GLU A 199 8.21 -8.39 6.75
CA GLU A 199 9.48 -7.96 6.17
C GLU A 199 9.52 -6.44 6.01
N LEU A 200 8.48 -5.85 5.38
CA LEU A 200 8.39 -4.41 5.15
C LEU A 200 8.37 -3.62 6.47
N ALA A 201 7.58 -4.05 7.46
CA ALA A 201 7.46 -3.37 8.75
C ALA A 201 8.80 -3.29 9.50
N ASN A 202 9.68 -4.30 9.32
CA ASN A 202 10.96 -4.40 10.02
C ASN A 202 12.15 -3.78 9.27
N GLN A 203 11.95 -3.16 8.10
CA GLN A 203 13.03 -2.50 7.38
C GLN A 203 13.44 -1.18 8.04
N ASP A 204 14.73 -0.87 7.99
CA ASP A 204 15.30 0.37 8.51
C ASP A 204 15.25 1.49 7.43
N VAL A 205 14.02 1.89 7.07
CA VAL A 205 13.79 2.91 6.03
C VAL A 205 12.80 3.99 6.48
N TRP A 206 12.21 3.82 7.63
CA TRP A 206 11.07 4.63 8.08
C TRP A 206 11.44 6.03 8.58
N GLU A 207 12.73 6.35 8.61
CA GLU A 207 13.24 7.71 8.87
C GLU A 207 13.62 8.45 7.57
N THR A 208 13.36 7.84 6.41
CA THR A 208 13.60 8.39 5.07
C THR A 208 12.31 8.86 4.41
N ASP A 209 12.39 9.30 3.15
CA ASP A 209 11.21 9.64 2.36
C ASP A 209 10.27 8.46 2.07
N VAL A 210 10.68 7.22 2.39
CA VAL A 210 9.80 6.04 2.39
C VAL A 210 8.64 6.22 3.37
N ALA A 211 8.85 6.85 4.51
CA ALA A 211 7.80 7.20 5.46
C ALA A 211 6.74 8.18 4.89
N ARG A 212 7.04 8.79 3.73
CA ARG A 212 6.20 9.76 3.05
C ARG A 212 5.71 9.20 1.71
N PHE A 213 6.05 9.84 0.57
CA PHE A 213 5.63 9.43 -0.77
C PHE A 213 6.60 8.48 -1.48
N GLY A 214 7.78 8.26 -0.92
CA GLY A 214 8.74 7.29 -1.42
C GLY A 214 8.30 5.83 -1.27
N PHE A 215 7.25 5.55 -0.47
CA PHE A 215 6.81 4.18 -0.18
C PHE A 215 6.53 3.37 -1.45
N GLY A 216 5.78 3.92 -2.42
CA GLY A 216 5.42 3.17 -3.63
C GLY A 216 6.63 2.71 -4.42
N VAL A 217 7.58 3.62 -4.67
CA VAL A 217 8.85 3.28 -5.34
C VAL A 217 9.64 2.27 -4.55
N TRP A 218 9.72 2.45 -3.22
CA TRP A 218 10.44 1.51 -2.36
C TRP A 218 9.80 0.11 -2.40
N LEU A 219 8.48 0.00 -2.30
CA LEU A 219 7.78 -1.29 -2.39
C LEU A 219 8.12 -2.00 -3.70
N ALA A 220 8.06 -1.28 -4.85
CA ALA A 220 8.38 -1.84 -6.15
C ALA A 220 9.85 -2.30 -6.22
N MET A 221 10.81 -1.42 -5.91
CA MET A 221 12.24 -1.72 -6.03
C MET A 221 12.69 -2.78 -5.02
N HIS A 222 12.20 -2.73 -3.79
CA HIS A 222 12.47 -3.75 -2.77
C HIS A 222 11.95 -5.12 -3.19
N SER A 223 10.71 -5.18 -3.70
CA SER A 223 10.14 -6.43 -4.19
C SER A 223 10.96 -7.05 -5.32
N LEU A 224 11.46 -6.23 -6.25
CA LEU A 224 12.35 -6.69 -7.32
C LEU A 224 13.70 -7.17 -6.77
N ALA A 225 14.29 -6.41 -5.85
CA ALA A 225 15.59 -6.71 -5.26
C ALA A 225 15.57 -8.02 -4.48
N GLU A 226 14.51 -8.27 -3.72
CA GLU A 226 14.32 -9.49 -2.93
C GLU A 226 13.62 -10.62 -3.70
N SER A 227 13.51 -10.49 -5.04
CA SER A 227 12.93 -11.50 -5.93
C SER A 227 11.54 -11.99 -5.50
N LYS A 228 10.70 -11.06 -4.99
CA LYS A 228 9.35 -11.37 -4.55
C LYS A 228 8.42 -11.69 -5.72
N GLN A 229 7.41 -12.49 -5.44
CA GLN A 229 6.36 -12.79 -6.41
C GLN A 229 5.35 -11.65 -6.44
N VAL A 230 5.52 -10.75 -7.41
CA VAL A 230 4.65 -9.59 -7.62
C VAL A 230 3.73 -9.85 -8.79
N VAL A 231 2.46 -9.46 -8.64
CA VAL A 231 1.49 -9.51 -9.74
C VAL A 231 0.73 -8.20 -9.85
N HIS A 232 0.38 -7.82 -11.06
CA HIS A 232 -0.56 -6.75 -11.33
C HIS A 232 -1.99 -7.25 -11.28
N VAL A 233 -2.90 -6.44 -10.77
CA VAL A 233 -4.34 -6.70 -10.71
C VAL A 233 -5.07 -5.60 -11.46
N ASP A 234 -5.72 -5.94 -12.56
CA ASP A 234 -6.56 -4.99 -13.31
C ASP A 234 -7.83 -4.67 -12.50
N LEU A 235 -7.95 -3.43 -12.07
CA LEU A 235 -9.11 -2.92 -11.34
C LEU A 235 -10.10 -2.15 -12.24
N GLY A 236 -9.87 -2.17 -13.55
CA GLY A 236 -10.71 -1.47 -14.53
C GLY A 236 -10.40 0.01 -14.67
N PRO A 237 -11.37 0.79 -15.15
CA PRO A 237 -11.18 2.22 -15.34
C PRO A 237 -10.91 2.93 -14.00
N HIS A 238 -9.89 3.78 -13.98
CA HIS A 238 -9.67 4.68 -12.85
C HIS A 238 -10.59 5.89 -12.96
N GLY A 239 -11.34 6.21 -11.91
CA GLY A 239 -12.11 7.45 -11.85
C GLY A 239 -11.17 8.67 -11.96
N ASP A 240 -11.70 9.79 -12.41
CA ASP A 240 -10.92 11.02 -12.59
C ASP A 240 -10.34 11.50 -11.24
N PRO A 241 -8.99 11.53 -11.08
CA PRO A 241 -8.35 12.06 -9.89
C PRO A 241 -8.34 13.59 -9.88
N SER A 242 -8.87 14.26 -10.92
CA SER A 242 -8.91 15.72 -10.99
C SER A 242 -9.77 16.26 -9.86
N GLY A 243 -9.16 16.96 -8.94
CA GLY A 243 -9.88 17.61 -7.85
C GLY A 243 -9.32 17.42 -6.45
N ASP A 244 -8.10 16.90 -6.29
CA ASP A 244 -7.38 17.04 -5.02
C ASP A 244 -6.35 18.16 -5.11
N PRO A 245 -6.69 19.37 -4.62
CA PRO A 245 -5.72 20.44 -4.50
C PRO A 245 -4.77 20.25 -3.31
N GLY A 246 -4.91 19.13 -2.57
CA GLY A 246 -4.34 18.98 -1.24
C GLY A 246 -2.88 18.61 -1.17
N MET A 247 -2.19 18.36 -2.30
CA MET A 247 -0.79 18.01 -2.22
C MET A 247 0.06 18.66 -3.31
N PRO A 248 1.11 19.39 -2.91
CA PRO A 248 2.07 19.95 -3.86
C PRO A 248 2.68 18.79 -4.68
N MET A 249 2.52 18.83 -5.99
CA MET A 249 3.17 17.88 -6.91
C MET A 249 4.67 17.78 -6.66
N ASP A 250 5.29 18.88 -6.26
CA ASP A 250 6.71 19.00 -5.99
C ASP A 250 7.16 18.05 -4.88
N ALA A 251 6.46 17.99 -3.75
CA ALA A 251 6.82 17.12 -2.65
C ALA A 251 6.70 15.64 -3.03
N ARG A 252 5.62 15.28 -3.73
CA ARG A 252 5.41 13.91 -4.23
C ARG A 252 6.51 13.51 -5.22
N PHE A 253 6.82 14.41 -6.16
CA PHE A 253 7.88 14.19 -7.14
C PHE A 253 9.25 14.02 -6.44
N LEU A 254 9.66 14.99 -5.62
CA LEU A 254 10.97 14.98 -4.96
C LEU A 254 11.18 13.74 -4.09
N GLN A 255 10.18 13.36 -3.30
CA GLN A 255 10.29 12.21 -2.40
C GLN A 255 10.29 10.88 -3.16
N SER A 256 9.45 10.72 -4.18
CA SER A 256 9.44 9.50 -4.99
C SER A 256 10.73 9.35 -5.81
N VAL A 257 11.16 10.42 -6.47
CA VAL A 257 12.35 10.39 -7.32
C VAL A 257 13.64 10.31 -6.49
N GLY A 258 13.70 11.03 -5.37
CA GLY A 258 14.80 10.94 -4.42
C GLY A 258 14.98 9.52 -3.89
N THR A 259 13.87 8.88 -3.47
CA THR A 259 13.87 7.48 -3.05
C THR A 259 14.34 6.55 -4.17
N MET A 260 13.88 6.75 -5.40
CA MET A 260 14.28 5.97 -6.58
C MET A 260 15.80 6.01 -6.81
N PHE A 261 16.39 7.20 -6.80
CA PHE A 261 17.83 7.36 -6.98
C PHE A 261 18.62 6.81 -5.80
N TRP A 262 18.17 7.04 -4.58
CA TRP A 262 18.81 6.49 -3.39
C TRP A 262 18.84 4.95 -3.44
N LEU A 263 17.71 4.31 -3.74
CA LEU A 263 17.61 2.86 -3.86
C LEU A 263 18.41 2.30 -5.03
N SER A 264 18.55 3.02 -6.14
CA SER A 264 19.39 2.59 -7.25
C SER A 264 20.86 2.47 -6.85
N GLY A 265 21.32 3.31 -5.93
CA GLY A 265 22.65 3.20 -5.33
C GLY A 265 22.77 1.95 -4.44
N ILE A 266 21.78 1.68 -3.60
CA ILE A 266 21.75 0.50 -2.72
C ILE A 266 21.71 -0.79 -3.54
N TYR A 267 20.84 -0.86 -4.55
CA TYR A 267 20.65 -2.04 -5.39
C TYR A 267 21.59 -2.09 -6.60
N ARG A 268 22.70 -1.32 -6.58
CA ARG A 268 23.65 -1.21 -7.69
C ARG A 268 24.13 -2.56 -8.25
N ARG A 269 24.39 -3.52 -7.39
CA ARG A 269 24.88 -4.85 -7.83
C ARG A 269 23.83 -5.61 -8.65
N LEU A 270 22.56 -5.41 -8.36
CA LEU A 270 21.47 -6.10 -9.06
C LEU A 270 21.34 -5.60 -10.50
N TRP A 271 21.23 -4.29 -10.71
CA TRP A 271 21.06 -3.76 -12.05
C TRP A 271 22.36 -3.83 -12.88
N GLN A 272 23.53 -3.84 -12.26
CA GLN A 272 24.80 -4.06 -12.96
C GLN A 272 24.99 -5.53 -13.40
N ALA A 273 24.34 -6.49 -12.77
CA ALA A 273 24.36 -7.88 -13.19
C ALA A 273 23.60 -8.12 -14.51
N ASN A 274 22.85 -7.12 -14.98
CA ASN A 274 22.09 -7.13 -16.22
C ASN A 274 21.29 -8.44 -16.44
N PRO A 275 20.32 -8.74 -15.55
CA PRO A 275 19.53 -9.95 -15.66
C PRO A 275 18.68 -9.91 -16.96
N ASP A 276 18.19 -11.08 -17.36
CA ASP A 276 17.22 -11.17 -18.45
C ASP A 276 15.96 -10.32 -18.17
N VAL A 277 15.30 -9.88 -19.24
CA VAL A 277 14.06 -9.09 -19.13
C VAL A 277 13.00 -9.90 -18.38
N ARG A 278 12.52 -9.33 -17.29
CA ARG A 278 11.43 -9.90 -16.49
C ARG A 278 10.13 -9.15 -16.75
N GLN A 279 9.04 -9.87 -16.67
CA GLN A 279 7.71 -9.26 -16.69
C GLN A 279 7.04 -9.51 -15.35
N VAL A 280 6.44 -8.47 -14.77
CA VAL A 280 5.53 -8.64 -13.66
C VAL A 280 4.18 -9.07 -14.25
N PRO A 281 3.73 -10.31 -13.98
CA PRO A 281 2.54 -10.85 -14.62
C PRO A 281 1.26 -10.17 -14.12
N PHE A 282 0.20 -10.24 -14.94
CA PHE A 282 -1.15 -9.94 -14.49
C PHE A 282 -1.79 -11.17 -13.87
N PHE A 283 -2.46 -10.97 -12.74
CA PHE A 283 -3.24 -12.03 -12.11
C PHE A 283 -4.59 -12.19 -12.84
N GLY A 284 -4.87 -13.37 -13.32
CA GLY A 284 -6.01 -13.64 -14.20
C GLY A 284 -5.66 -13.42 -15.69
N ASN A 285 -6.68 -13.54 -16.56
CA ASN A 285 -6.48 -13.54 -18.01
C ASN A 285 -6.59 -12.17 -18.70
N ARG A 286 -6.68 -11.08 -17.92
CA ARG A 286 -6.93 -9.75 -18.46
C ARG A 286 -5.70 -8.88 -18.36
N GLN A 287 -5.09 -8.60 -19.51
CA GLN A 287 -4.18 -7.46 -19.62
C GLN A 287 -5.02 -6.22 -19.94
N PRO A 288 -4.83 -5.09 -19.25
CA PRO A 288 -5.47 -3.86 -19.64
C PRO A 288 -4.98 -3.48 -21.05
N ASP A 289 -5.94 -3.16 -21.94
CA ASP A 289 -5.62 -2.65 -23.26
C ASP A 289 -4.78 -1.38 -23.08
N ARG A 290 -3.56 -1.40 -23.62
CA ARG A 290 -2.77 -0.18 -23.70
C ARG A 290 -3.48 0.76 -24.67
N VAL A 291 -3.92 1.88 -24.18
CA VAL A 291 -4.08 3.04 -25.05
C VAL A 291 -2.67 3.50 -25.40
N VAL A 292 -2.12 2.98 -26.48
CA VAL A 292 -0.93 3.53 -27.12
C VAL A 292 -1.37 4.87 -27.71
N PRO A 293 -0.66 5.97 -27.43
CA PRO A 293 -1.01 7.27 -27.99
C PRO A 293 -0.92 7.29 -29.52
#